data_40ca2cca0db776cf46e163935935449e
#
_entry.id   40ca2cca0db776cf46e163935935449e
#
_cell.length_a   1.000
_cell.length_b   1.000
_cell.length_c   1.000
_cell.angle_alpha   90.00
_cell.angle_beta   90.00
_cell.angle_gamma   90.00
#
_symmetry.space_group_name_H-M   'P 1'
#
loop_
_entity.id
_entity.type
_entity.pdbx_description
1 polymer ?
#
loop_
_entity_poly.entity_id
_entity_poly.type
_entity_poly.pdbx_seq_one_letter_code
_entity_poly.pdbx_strand_id
1 'polypeptide(L)'
;MSGEYGDAFILASIHPQVYSLGNSAVATTVLSGHALNNPAGFTSGPQKSIGIVYDQFNGLTQSIGLETKYKVSEKYDLGLTFLNNSISDLYFRPNLSELTPQERRDSVLIISEQNSDLIKYRESAVFLSIAREFNFYIDLGWIFFKIPCRVPVGMSVKYIDKILDENHGLGSGIDAGGQFFFNLGGMTDLLVNTEFSFGLHFTDMLNTPVYWDTQHQDAIGRQLTFGYAATQNIKKYGSKITFSKSSQTRYAAVSQYGLELTIKDR
;
A
#
# COMPACT_ATOMS: atom_id res chain seq x y z
N MET A 1 15.88 -10.23 21.13
CA MET A 1 15.58 -10.49 19.70
C MET A 1 14.50 -9.50 19.32
N SER A 2 14.73 -8.61 18.37
CA SER A 2 13.68 -7.74 17.83
C SER A 2 12.73 -8.59 17.01
N GLY A 3 11.43 -8.53 17.26
CA GLY A 3 10.42 -9.16 16.43
C GLY A 3 10.36 -8.46 15.06
N GLU A 4 10.28 -9.22 13.98
CA GLU A 4 10.29 -8.68 12.60
C GLU A 4 8.89 -8.51 12.00
N TYR A 5 7.82 -8.62 12.81
CA TYR A 5 6.43 -8.63 12.35
C TYR A 5 5.67 -7.33 12.65
N GLY A 6 6.40 -6.27 12.99
CA GLY A 6 5.81 -5.01 13.43
C GLY A 6 4.94 -4.28 12.40
N ASP A 7 4.96 -4.68 11.12
CA ASP A 7 4.30 -4.00 10.00
C ASP A 7 3.22 -4.82 9.29
N ALA A 8 2.86 -5.98 9.81
CA ALA A 8 1.94 -6.90 9.14
C ALA A 8 0.63 -6.22 8.66
N PHE A 9 0.13 -5.23 9.40
CA PHE A 9 -1.08 -4.49 9.06
C PHE A 9 -0.90 -3.45 7.93
N ILE A 10 0.33 -2.96 7.73
CA ILE A 10 0.66 -1.99 6.67
C ILE A 10 0.92 -2.70 5.33
N LEU A 11 1.35 -3.95 5.37
CA LEU A 11 1.68 -4.74 4.18
C LEU A 11 0.44 -5.12 3.36
N ALA A 12 -0.70 -5.29 4.01
CA ALA A 12 -1.95 -5.56 3.33
C ALA A 12 -2.59 -4.24 2.88
N SER A 13 -2.55 -3.96 1.58
CA SER A 13 -3.31 -2.84 1.06
C SER A 13 -4.81 -3.11 1.24
N ILE A 14 -5.53 -2.16 1.84
CA ILE A 14 -6.99 -2.24 1.95
C ILE A 14 -7.72 -1.63 0.74
N HIS A 15 -6.98 -1.11 -0.24
CA HIS A 15 -7.56 -0.44 -1.39
C HIS A 15 -7.98 -1.43 -2.49
N PRO A 16 -9.28 -1.48 -2.88
CA PRO A 16 -9.80 -2.47 -3.82
C PRO A 16 -9.08 -2.48 -5.18
N GLN A 17 -8.68 -1.32 -5.69
CA GLN A 17 -7.96 -1.24 -6.95
C GLN A 17 -6.57 -1.88 -6.87
N VAL A 18 -5.89 -1.76 -5.73
CA VAL A 18 -4.59 -2.41 -5.53
C VAL A 18 -4.74 -3.91 -5.41
N TYR A 19 -5.80 -4.38 -4.75
CA TYR A 19 -6.14 -5.80 -4.71
C TYR A 19 -6.46 -6.36 -6.10
N SER A 20 -7.22 -5.63 -6.93
CA SER A 20 -7.54 -6.06 -8.30
C SER A 20 -6.30 -6.21 -9.17
N LEU A 21 -5.25 -5.45 -8.89
CA LEU A 21 -3.93 -5.55 -9.51
C LEU A 21 -3.02 -6.60 -8.84
N GLY A 22 -3.55 -7.46 -7.95
CA GLY A 22 -2.75 -8.44 -7.21
C GLY A 22 -1.59 -7.82 -6.42
N ASN A 23 -1.80 -6.63 -5.85
CA ASN A 23 -0.79 -5.80 -5.17
C ASN A 23 0.40 -5.36 -6.06
N SER A 24 0.27 -5.40 -7.38
CA SER A 24 1.33 -4.98 -8.30
C SER A 24 1.19 -3.51 -8.75
N ALA A 25 0.88 -2.60 -7.81
CA ALA A 25 0.52 -1.21 -8.10
C ALA A 25 1.70 -0.22 -8.09
N VAL A 26 2.93 -0.64 -7.77
CA VAL A 26 4.09 0.26 -7.59
C VAL A 26 4.40 1.13 -8.81
N ALA A 27 4.13 0.63 -10.02
CA ALA A 27 4.35 1.32 -11.29
C ALA A 27 3.06 1.88 -11.92
N THR A 28 1.89 1.69 -11.30
CA THR A 28 0.61 2.07 -11.88
C THR A 28 0.06 3.36 -11.27
N THR A 29 -0.84 4.00 -12.00
CA THR A 29 -1.65 5.11 -11.47
C THR A 29 -2.89 4.53 -10.81
N VAL A 30 -2.95 4.57 -9.50
CA VAL A 30 -4.12 4.19 -8.69
C VAL A 30 -4.91 5.43 -8.26
N LEU A 31 -6.17 5.25 -7.86
CA LEU A 31 -7.04 6.35 -7.41
C LEU A 31 -6.82 6.70 -5.93
N SER A 32 -6.33 5.74 -5.14
CA SER A 32 -6.09 5.88 -3.71
C SER A 32 -5.09 4.82 -3.23
N GLY A 33 -4.64 4.92 -1.98
CA GLY A 33 -3.63 4.02 -1.42
C GLY A 33 -2.20 4.38 -1.81
N HIS A 34 -1.98 5.64 -2.17
CA HIS A 34 -0.68 6.11 -2.66
C HIS A 34 0.42 5.97 -1.60
N ALA A 35 0.15 6.36 -0.35
CA ALA A 35 1.16 6.29 0.71
C ALA A 35 1.72 4.87 0.92
N LEU A 36 0.89 3.85 0.74
CA LEU A 36 1.27 2.45 0.95
C LEU A 36 1.92 1.80 -0.27
N ASN A 37 1.52 2.21 -1.48
CA ASN A 37 1.97 1.56 -2.71
C ASN A 37 3.13 2.28 -3.38
N ASN A 38 3.04 3.59 -3.48
CA ASN A 38 4.10 4.47 -3.98
C ASN A 38 3.70 5.93 -3.74
N PRO A 39 4.35 6.69 -2.86
CA PRO A 39 3.98 8.07 -2.57
C PRO A 39 4.12 9.01 -3.79
N ALA A 40 4.88 8.64 -4.82
CA ALA A 40 4.92 9.37 -6.07
C ALA A 40 3.55 9.45 -6.76
N GLY A 41 2.67 8.48 -6.52
CA GLY A 41 1.31 8.42 -7.06
C GLY A 41 0.41 9.59 -6.65
N PHE A 42 0.74 10.31 -5.58
CA PHE A 42 0.00 11.52 -5.19
C PHE A 42 -0.02 12.61 -6.27
N THR A 43 0.90 12.61 -7.21
CA THR A 43 0.86 13.55 -8.36
C THR A 43 -0.25 13.22 -9.35
N SER A 44 -0.77 12.00 -9.34
CA SER A 44 -1.75 11.49 -10.31
C SER A 44 -3.19 11.80 -9.89
N GLY A 45 -4.11 11.87 -10.86
CA GLY A 45 -5.54 12.05 -10.60
C GLY A 45 -5.97 13.49 -10.31
N PRO A 46 -7.12 13.72 -9.66
CA PRO A 46 -7.68 15.05 -9.45
C PRO A 46 -6.84 15.89 -8.48
N GLN A 47 -6.96 17.22 -8.56
CA GLN A 47 -6.24 18.14 -7.68
C GLN A 47 -6.59 18.00 -6.20
N LYS A 48 -7.81 17.58 -5.93
CA LYS A 48 -8.32 17.27 -4.58
C LYS A 48 -9.07 15.96 -4.63
N SER A 49 -8.79 15.10 -3.69
CA SER A 49 -9.54 13.83 -3.54
C SER A 49 -9.62 13.44 -2.09
N ILE A 50 -10.68 12.72 -1.77
CA ILE A 50 -10.87 12.02 -0.49
C ILE A 50 -11.27 10.59 -0.86
N GLY A 51 -10.54 9.62 -0.35
CA GLY A 51 -10.83 8.20 -0.47
C GLY A 51 -11.08 7.62 0.91
N ILE A 52 -12.16 6.86 1.06
CA ILE A 52 -12.47 6.12 2.29
C ILE A 52 -12.65 4.67 1.89
N VAL A 53 -12.01 3.77 2.63
CA VAL A 53 -12.14 2.34 2.46
C VAL A 53 -12.46 1.71 3.81
N TYR A 54 -13.42 0.82 3.81
CA TYR A 54 -13.73 -0.06 4.93
C TYR A 54 -13.68 -1.50 4.42
N ASP A 55 -12.96 -2.33 5.11
CA ASP A 55 -12.85 -3.76 4.83
C ASP A 55 -13.08 -4.56 6.11
N GLN A 56 -13.79 -5.68 5.98
CA GLN A 56 -14.03 -6.62 7.07
C GLN A 56 -13.64 -8.01 6.61
N PHE A 57 -12.52 -8.51 7.11
CA PHE A 57 -11.99 -9.79 6.73
C PHE A 57 -12.40 -10.88 7.74
N ASN A 58 -13.05 -11.95 7.24
CA ASN A 58 -13.52 -13.10 8.03
C ASN A 58 -14.36 -12.77 9.28
N GLY A 59 -15.02 -11.60 9.32
CA GLY A 59 -15.83 -11.18 10.45
C GLY A 59 -15.04 -10.78 11.71
N LEU A 60 -13.72 -10.91 11.71
CA LEU A 60 -12.87 -10.66 12.88
C LEU A 60 -12.04 -9.38 12.73
N THR A 61 -11.34 -9.23 11.60
CA THR A 61 -10.49 -8.07 11.35
C THR A 61 -11.29 -6.98 10.66
N GLN A 62 -11.27 -5.78 11.21
CA GLN A 62 -11.85 -4.58 10.63
C GLN A 62 -10.73 -3.62 10.26
N SER A 63 -10.76 -3.14 9.02
CA SER A 63 -9.79 -2.20 8.49
C SER A 63 -10.50 -0.95 7.97
N ILE A 64 -10.01 0.21 8.38
CA ILE A 64 -10.49 1.51 7.89
C ILE A 64 -9.30 2.27 7.32
N GLY A 65 -9.44 2.76 6.10
CA GLY A 65 -8.49 3.66 5.45
C GLY A 65 -9.16 4.96 5.04
N LEU A 66 -8.49 6.06 5.33
CA LEU A 66 -8.84 7.39 4.84
C LEU A 66 -7.60 7.98 4.16
N GLU A 67 -7.75 8.41 2.93
CA GLU A 67 -6.69 9.12 2.22
C GLU A 67 -7.22 10.42 1.65
N THR A 68 -6.51 11.51 1.88
CA THR A 68 -6.80 12.80 1.29
C THR A 68 -5.62 13.28 0.48
N LYS A 69 -5.91 13.96 -0.62
CA LYS A 69 -4.93 14.61 -1.47
C LYS A 69 -5.30 16.05 -1.68
N TYR A 70 -4.29 16.91 -1.71
CA TYR A 70 -4.43 18.33 -2.03
C TYR A 70 -3.25 18.82 -2.85
N LYS A 71 -3.52 19.38 -4.04
CA LYS A 71 -2.51 20.06 -4.85
C LYS A 71 -2.29 21.47 -4.30
N VAL A 72 -1.16 21.68 -3.64
CA VAL A 72 -0.83 22.95 -2.97
C VAL A 72 -0.33 23.99 -3.98
N SER A 73 0.38 23.53 -5.00
CA SER A 73 0.90 24.39 -6.06
C SER A 73 0.96 23.61 -7.37
N GLU A 74 1.36 24.26 -8.46
CA GLU A 74 1.57 23.58 -9.74
C GLU A 74 2.64 22.47 -9.66
N LYS A 75 3.52 22.55 -8.65
CA LYS A 75 4.68 21.66 -8.51
C LYS A 75 4.53 20.60 -7.42
N TYR A 76 3.67 20.81 -6.42
CA TYR A 76 3.62 19.96 -5.23
C TYR A 76 2.21 19.54 -4.89
N ASP A 77 2.08 18.25 -4.63
CA ASP A 77 0.91 17.59 -4.07
C ASP A 77 1.21 17.12 -2.65
N LEU A 78 0.27 17.33 -1.74
CA LEU A 78 0.31 16.80 -0.38
C LEU A 78 -0.73 15.68 -0.23
N GLY A 79 -0.38 14.68 0.57
CA GLY A 79 -1.25 13.58 0.95
C GLY A 79 -1.27 13.38 2.46
N LEU A 80 -2.44 13.07 2.99
CA LEU A 80 -2.62 12.58 4.35
C LEU A 80 -3.37 11.25 4.27
N THR A 81 -2.75 10.19 4.80
CA THR A 81 -3.36 8.86 4.84
C THR A 81 -3.44 8.40 6.28
N PHE A 82 -4.60 7.91 6.68
CA PHE A 82 -4.85 7.25 7.96
C PHE A 82 -5.28 5.81 7.71
N LEU A 83 -4.71 4.90 8.47
CA LEU A 83 -5.08 3.48 8.49
C LEU A 83 -5.37 3.08 9.92
N ASN A 84 -6.38 2.24 10.09
CA ASN A 84 -6.65 1.59 11.36
C ASN A 84 -7.07 0.14 11.10
N ASN A 85 -6.43 -0.79 11.77
CA ASN A 85 -6.82 -2.19 11.83
C ASN A 85 -7.14 -2.54 13.27
N SER A 86 -8.24 -3.23 13.46
CA SER A 86 -8.65 -3.75 14.77
C SER A 86 -9.18 -5.17 14.64
N ILE A 87 -8.96 -5.96 15.67
CA ILE A 87 -9.55 -7.29 15.81
C ILE A 87 -10.49 -7.23 17.00
N SER A 88 -11.75 -7.54 16.75
CA SER A 88 -12.75 -7.79 17.79
C SER A 88 -12.72 -9.27 18.17
N ASP A 89 -13.14 -9.55 19.39
CA ASP A 89 -13.32 -10.93 19.89
C ASP A 89 -12.05 -11.79 19.91
N LEU A 90 -10.90 -11.18 20.20
CA LEU A 90 -9.67 -11.91 20.45
C LEU A 90 -9.66 -12.36 21.93
N TYR A 91 -9.76 -13.66 22.14
CA TYR A 91 -9.78 -14.23 23.48
C TYR A 91 -8.39 -14.67 23.92
N PHE A 92 -8.07 -14.45 25.20
CA PHE A 92 -6.89 -15.02 25.82
C PHE A 92 -7.07 -16.56 25.88
N ARG A 93 -6.13 -17.29 25.32
CA ARG A 93 -6.12 -18.76 25.40
C ARG A 93 -5.07 -19.20 26.42
N PRO A 94 -5.47 -19.82 27.54
CA PRO A 94 -4.53 -20.39 28.46
C PRO A 94 -3.74 -21.53 27.77
N ASN A 95 -2.59 -21.87 28.34
CA ASN A 95 -1.80 -23.00 27.83
C ASN A 95 -2.57 -24.32 28.03
N LEU A 96 -3.02 -24.91 26.93
CA LEU A 96 -3.77 -26.17 26.93
C LEU A 96 -2.93 -27.36 26.45
N SER A 97 -1.59 -27.23 26.43
CA SER A 97 -0.69 -28.27 25.88
C SER A 97 -0.73 -29.59 26.63
N GLU A 98 -1.04 -29.56 27.93
CA GLU A 98 -1.09 -30.73 28.79
C GLU A 98 -2.45 -31.49 28.77
N LEU A 99 -3.47 -30.89 28.13
CA LEU A 99 -4.80 -31.45 28.06
C LEU A 99 -4.94 -32.39 26.85
N THR A 100 -5.81 -33.41 27.02
CA THR A 100 -6.21 -34.31 25.92
C THR A 100 -6.96 -33.52 24.82
N PRO A 101 -7.06 -34.04 23.59
CA PRO A 101 -7.80 -33.35 22.50
C PRO A 101 -9.28 -33.10 22.83
N GLN A 102 -9.90 -33.91 23.68
CA GLN A 102 -11.29 -33.71 24.10
C GLN A 102 -11.38 -32.59 25.12
N GLU A 103 -10.56 -32.61 26.17
CA GLU A 103 -10.51 -31.56 27.20
C GLU A 103 -10.16 -30.21 26.61
N ARG A 104 -9.28 -30.13 25.59
CA ARG A 104 -8.99 -28.88 24.87
C ARG A 104 -10.22 -28.31 24.19
N ARG A 105 -11.03 -29.13 23.53
CA ARG A 105 -12.28 -28.72 22.88
C ARG A 105 -13.28 -28.17 23.89
N ASP A 106 -13.47 -28.89 24.99
CA ASP A 106 -14.40 -28.50 26.04
C ASP A 106 -13.95 -27.20 26.73
N SER A 107 -12.66 -27.05 26.99
CA SER A 107 -12.07 -25.83 27.56
C SER A 107 -12.23 -24.61 26.62
N VAL A 108 -12.07 -24.78 25.31
CA VAL A 108 -12.27 -23.69 24.33
C VAL A 108 -13.72 -23.23 24.32
N LEU A 109 -14.69 -24.13 24.41
CA LEU A 109 -16.11 -23.79 24.48
C LEU A 109 -16.42 -23.00 25.77
N ILE A 110 -15.93 -23.47 26.93
CA ILE A 110 -16.11 -22.78 28.22
C ILE A 110 -15.52 -21.36 28.17
N ILE A 111 -14.31 -21.19 27.63
CA ILE A 111 -13.67 -19.88 27.52
C ILE A 111 -14.46 -18.93 26.61
N SER A 112 -14.99 -19.46 25.49
CA SER A 112 -15.81 -18.65 24.56
C SER A 112 -17.15 -18.24 25.17
N GLU A 113 -17.75 -19.09 26.01
CA GLU A 113 -19.03 -18.82 26.69
C GLU A 113 -18.88 -17.87 27.87
N GLN A 114 -17.77 -17.92 28.60
CA GLN A 114 -17.55 -17.11 29.80
C GLN A 114 -17.19 -15.65 29.48
N ASN A 115 -16.90 -15.32 28.21
CA ASN A 115 -16.61 -13.95 27.76
C ASN A 115 -15.52 -13.22 28.61
N SER A 116 -14.69 -13.98 29.30
CA SER A 116 -13.64 -13.49 30.18
C SER A 116 -12.38 -13.23 29.37
N ASP A 117 -11.81 -12.07 29.53
CA ASP A 117 -10.50 -11.65 29.01
C ASP A 117 -10.40 -11.46 27.47
N LEU A 118 -11.18 -10.49 26.98
CA LEU A 118 -11.00 -9.99 25.59
C LEU A 118 -9.69 -9.18 25.52
N ILE A 119 -8.80 -9.62 24.64
CA ILE A 119 -7.58 -8.89 24.32
C ILE A 119 -7.93 -7.77 23.33
N LYS A 120 -7.58 -6.54 23.66
CA LYS A 120 -7.70 -5.42 22.73
C LYS A 120 -6.54 -5.46 21.74
N TYR A 121 -6.88 -5.51 20.45
CA TYR A 121 -5.89 -5.40 19.38
C TYR A 121 -6.28 -4.28 18.43
N ARG A 122 -5.40 -3.27 18.33
CA ARG A 122 -5.55 -2.17 17.39
C ARG A 122 -4.19 -1.71 16.89
N GLU A 123 -4.09 -1.52 15.60
CA GLU A 123 -2.94 -0.92 14.95
C GLU A 123 -3.38 0.22 14.06
N SER A 124 -2.74 1.38 14.23
CA SER A 124 -3.05 2.58 13.47
C SER A 124 -1.78 3.16 12.86
N ALA A 125 -1.89 3.75 11.68
CA ALA A 125 -0.80 4.49 11.07
C ALA A 125 -1.32 5.77 10.41
N VAL A 126 -0.55 6.85 10.55
CA VAL A 126 -0.77 8.13 9.86
C VAL A 126 0.43 8.39 8.97
N PHE A 127 0.17 8.71 7.70
CA PHE A 127 1.21 9.10 6.73
C PHE A 127 0.98 10.53 6.30
N LEU A 128 2.03 11.34 6.37
CA LEU A 128 2.09 12.65 5.75
C LEU A 128 3.01 12.58 4.55
N SER A 129 2.48 12.87 3.37
CA SER A 129 3.17 12.66 2.10
C SER A 129 3.31 13.97 1.34
N ILE A 130 4.44 14.09 0.61
CA ILE A 130 4.67 15.14 -0.36
C ILE A 130 5.14 14.50 -1.67
N ALA A 131 4.62 15.00 -2.79
CA ALA A 131 5.00 14.49 -4.11
C ALA A 131 5.17 15.63 -5.12
N ARG A 132 5.98 15.38 -6.14
CA ARG A 132 6.23 16.29 -7.25
C ARG A 132 6.41 15.53 -8.55
N GLU A 133 5.89 16.07 -9.65
CA GLU A 133 6.07 15.52 -11.00
C GLU A 133 7.04 16.39 -11.81
N PHE A 134 7.95 15.73 -12.53
CA PHE A 134 8.84 16.33 -13.51
C PHE A 134 8.43 15.85 -14.90
N ASN A 135 8.30 16.78 -15.84
CA ASN A 135 7.90 16.50 -17.22
C ASN A 135 9.02 16.91 -18.17
N PHE A 136 9.40 16.03 -19.08
CA PHE A 136 10.38 16.32 -20.12
C PHE A 136 10.16 15.44 -21.37
N TYR A 137 10.91 15.70 -22.41
CA TYR A 137 10.87 14.93 -23.65
C TYR A 137 12.24 14.31 -23.92
N ILE A 138 12.26 13.06 -24.36
CA ILE A 138 13.45 12.40 -24.91
C ILE A 138 13.40 12.58 -26.43
N ASP A 139 14.39 13.29 -26.99
CA ASP A 139 14.57 13.50 -28.42
C ASP A 139 15.62 12.49 -28.91
N LEU A 140 15.20 11.53 -29.74
CA LEU A 140 16.09 10.51 -30.30
C LEU A 140 16.83 10.98 -31.56
N GLY A 141 16.53 12.18 -32.06
CA GLY A 141 17.25 12.83 -33.15
C GLY A 141 17.06 12.27 -34.55
N TRP A 142 16.76 10.97 -34.68
CA TRP A 142 16.63 10.27 -35.96
C TRP A 142 15.18 9.93 -36.35
N ILE A 143 14.26 10.07 -35.42
CA ILE A 143 12.81 9.97 -35.65
C ILE A 143 12.24 11.34 -35.32
N PHE A 144 11.46 11.97 -36.19
CA PHE A 144 10.80 13.24 -35.92
C PHE A 144 9.74 13.16 -34.80
N PHE A 145 10.02 12.37 -33.77
CA PHE A 145 9.16 12.10 -32.65
C PHE A 145 9.91 12.28 -31.32
N LYS A 146 9.32 13.09 -30.45
CA LYS A 146 9.79 13.28 -29.08
C LYS A 146 8.97 12.45 -28.13
N ILE A 147 9.62 11.59 -27.36
CA ILE A 147 8.97 10.75 -26.38
C ILE A 147 8.59 11.60 -25.16
N PRO A 148 7.28 11.82 -24.86
CA PRO A 148 6.88 12.50 -23.65
C PRO A 148 7.13 11.59 -22.45
N CYS A 149 7.81 12.14 -21.43
CA CYS A 149 8.16 11.45 -20.20
C CYS A 149 7.67 12.23 -18.99
N ARG A 150 7.17 11.49 -17.98
CA ARG A 150 6.77 12.02 -16.66
C ARG A 150 7.52 11.25 -15.58
N VAL A 151 8.09 11.96 -14.63
CA VAL A 151 8.81 11.39 -13.49
C VAL A 151 8.24 11.94 -12.20
N PRO A 152 7.16 11.35 -11.66
CA PRO A 152 6.71 11.65 -10.32
C PRO A 152 7.66 11.04 -9.28
N VAL A 153 7.92 11.81 -8.24
CA VAL A 153 8.66 11.39 -7.04
C VAL A 153 7.88 11.80 -5.81
N GLY A 154 7.97 11.03 -4.75
CA GLY A 154 7.27 11.31 -3.50
C GLY A 154 7.98 10.74 -2.29
N MET A 155 7.65 11.29 -1.13
CA MET A 155 8.14 10.86 0.17
C MET A 155 7.00 10.93 1.18
N SER A 156 7.01 10.02 2.13
CA SER A 156 6.06 9.99 3.24
C SER A 156 6.80 9.83 4.56
N VAL A 157 6.35 10.57 5.57
CA VAL A 157 6.69 10.31 6.96
C VAL A 157 5.50 9.60 7.58
N LYS A 158 5.74 8.51 8.32
CA LYS A 158 4.69 7.75 8.99
C LYS A 158 4.88 7.72 10.48
N TYR A 159 3.76 7.73 11.17
CA TYR A 159 3.65 7.50 12.61
C TYR A 159 2.77 6.27 12.83
N ILE A 160 3.19 5.37 13.69
CA ILE A 160 2.55 4.09 13.97
C ILE A 160 2.20 4.05 15.45
N ASP A 161 0.97 3.65 15.74
CA ASP A 161 0.41 3.45 17.07
C ASP A 161 -0.18 2.03 17.14
N LYS A 162 0.29 1.23 18.10
CA LYS A 162 -0.12 -0.15 18.30
C LYS A 162 -0.61 -0.34 19.74
N ILE A 163 -1.73 -1.05 19.87
CA ILE A 163 -2.26 -1.49 21.16
C ILE A 163 -2.43 -3.00 21.10
N LEU A 164 -1.81 -3.68 22.04
CA LEU A 164 -1.99 -5.10 22.27
C LEU A 164 -2.30 -5.29 23.76
N ASP A 165 -3.59 -5.50 24.04
CA ASP A 165 -4.14 -5.55 25.38
C ASP A 165 -3.86 -4.26 26.18
N GLU A 166 -3.07 -4.32 27.25
CA GLU A 166 -2.64 -3.17 28.05
C GLU A 166 -1.36 -2.50 27.53
N ASN A 167 -0.66 -3.16 26.57
CA ASN A 167 0.63 -2.69 26.09
C ASN A 167 0.47 -1.73 24.91
N HIS A 168 1.28 -0.68 24.88
CA HIS A 168 1.26 0.37 23.88
C HIS A 168 2.63 0.50 23.18
N GLY A 169 2.60 0.49 21.88
CA GLY A 169 3.80 0.59 21.04
C GLY A 169 3.73 1.77 20.07
N LEU A 170 4.77 2.58 20.00
CA LEU A 170 4.88 3.74 19.13
C LEU A 170 6.06 3.62 18.18
N GLY A 171 5.85 3.99 16.93
CA GLY A 171 6.89 3.97 15.91
C GLY A 171 6.81 5.14 14.94
N SER A 172 7.93 5.44 14.28
CA SER A 172 7.97 6.41 13.20
C SER A 172 8.94 5.98 12.10
N GLY A 173 8.59 6.24 10.85
CA GLY A 173 9.38 5.83 9.70
C GLY A 173 9.27 6.77 8.52
N ILE A 174 10.10 6.52 7.50
CA ILE A 174 10.16 7.29 6.27
C ILE A 174 10.11 6.35 5.09
N ASP A 175 9.25 6.66 4.12
CA ASP A 175 9.10 5.96 2.85
C ASP A 175 9.39 6.92 1.71
N ALA A 176 9.94 6.43 0.59
CA ALA A 176 10.16 7.21 -0.61
C ALA A 176 9.84 6.41 -1.86
N GLY A 177 9.32 7.08 -2.87
CA GLY A 177 8.96 6.43 -4.12
C GLY A 177 9.19 7.29 -5.35
N GLY A 178 9.28 6.62 -6.49
CA GLY A 178 9.40 7.24 -7.79
C GLY A 178 8.73 6.40 -8.85
N GLN A 179 8.23 7.06 -9.88
CA GLN A 179 7.68 6.42 -11.08
C GLN A 179 8.26 7.10 -12.32
N PHE A 180 8.30 6.36 -13.40
CA PHE A 180 8.71 6.86 -14.71
C PHE A 180 7.68 6.42 -15.74
N PHE A 181 7.01 7.35 -16.38
CA PHE A 181 6.02 7.11 -17.41
C PHE A 181 6.52 7.62 -18.75
N PHE A 182 6.28 6.86 -19.81
CA PHE A 182 6.57 7.29 -21.17
C PHE A 182 5.57 6.68 -22.16
N ASN A 183 5.39 7.36 -23.29
CA ASN A 183 4.45 6.95 -24.33
C ASN A 183 5.14 6.88 -25.70
N LEU A 184 5.04 5.71 -26.34
CA LEU A 184 5.63 5.43 -27.65
C LEU A 184 4.61 5.51 -28.79
N GLY A 185 3.43 6.03 -28.54
CA GLY A 185 2.33 6.06 -29.53
C GLY A 185 2.58 6.86 -30.81
N GLY A 186 3.62 7.72 -30.82
CA GLY A 186 4.06 8.40 -32.04
C GLY A 186 5.02 7.59 -32.92
N MET A 187 5.51 6.42 -32.44
CA MET A 187 6.44 5.57 -33.20
C MET A 187 5.73 4.54 -34.05
N THR A 188 4.56 4.08 -33.64
CA THR A 188 3.80 3.04 -34.35
C THR A 188 2.33 3.09 -33.96
N ASP A 189 1.45 2.80 -34.92
CA ASP A 189 -0.01 2.74 -34.73
C ASP A 189 -0.43 1.69 -33.69
N LEU A 190 0.35 0.63 -33.53
CA LEU A 190 0.08 -0.42 -32.52
C LEU A 190 0.23 0.09 -31.10
N LEU A 191 1.08 1.07 -30.86
CA LEU A 191 1.34 1.65 -29.54
C LEU A 191 0.60 2.97 -29.29
N VAL A 192 -0.26 3.37 -30.23
CA VAL A 192 -1.13 4.54 -30.05
C VAL A 192 -1.95 4.38 -28.78
N ASN A 193 -1.84 5.36 -27.87
CA ASN A 193 -2.49 5.36 -26.55
C ASN A 193 -1.98 4.30 -25.57
N THR A 194 -0.77 3.75 -25.78
CA THR A 194 -0.10 2.88 -24.82
C THR A 194 0.86 3.71 -23.98
N GLU A 195 0.71 3.68 -22.66
CA GLU A 195 1.62 4.25 -21.69
C GLU A 195 2.37 3.11 -20.98
N PHE A 196 3.69 3.20 -21.00
CA PHE A 196 4.58 2.33 -20.23
C PHE A 196 5.03 3.02 -18.96
N SER A 197 5.24 2.26 -17.91
CA SER A 197 5.73 2.81 -16.65
C SER A 197 6.66 1.86 -15.90
N PHE A 198 7.57 2.45 -15.15
CA PHE A 198 8.39 1.80 -14.14
C PHE A 198 8.13 2.47 -12.79
N GLY A 199 8.24 1.71 -11.71
CA GLY A 199 8.06 2.21 -10.36
C GLY A 199 9.06 1.61 -9.39
N LEU A 200 9.50 2.44 -8.44
CA LEU A 200 10.33 2.07 -7.30
C LEU A 200 9.68 2.63 -6.03
N HIS A 201 9.64 1.82 -4.98
CA HIS A 201 9.17 2.22 -3.66
C HIS A 201 10.08 1.63 -2.59
N PHE A 202 10.68 2.50 -1.81
CA PHE A 202 11.43 2.18 -0.60
C PHE A 202 10.52 2.44 0.61
N THR A 203 10.17 1.39 1.32
CA THR A 203 9.48 1.48 2.59
C THR A 203 10.47 1.29 3.74
N ASP A 204 10.21 1.99 4.85
CA ASP A 204 11.01 1.87 6.07
C ASP A 204 12.51 2.08 5.85
N MET A 205 12.88 3.14 5.10
CA MET A 205 14.25 3.40 4.65
C MET A 205 15.29 3.35 5.77
N LEU A 206 14.89 3.71 7.00
CA LEU A 206 15.77 3.76 8.17
C LEU A 206 15.53 2.61 9.16
N ASN A 207 14.82 1.55 8.77
CA ASN A 207 14.33 0.49 9.66
C ASN A 207 13.49 1.11 10.78
N THR A 208 12.20 1.22 10.57
CA THR A 208 11.26 1.88 11.50
C THR A 208 11.21 1.14 12.84
N PRO A 209 11.71 1.73 13.95
CA PRO A 209 11.58 1.14 15.26
C PRO A 209 10.15 1.34 15.79
N VAL A 210 9.65 0.34 16.52
CA VAL A 210 8.43 0.42 17.33
C VAL A 210 8.82 0.14 18.78
N TYR A 211 8.67 1.14 19.63
CA TYR A 211 9.00 1.06 21.06
C TYR A 211 7.75 0.78 21.87
N TRP A 212 7.77 -0.30 22.65
CA TRP A 212 6.71 -0.70 23.53
C TRP A 212 6.97 -0.19 24.97
N ASP A 213 5.91 0.08 25.70
CA ASP A 213 5.97 0.46 27.12
C ASP A 213 6.59 -0.65 28.01
N THR A 214 6.54 -1.88 27.57
CA THR A 214 7.22 -3.05 28.17
C THR A 214 8.74 -3.05 28.00
N GLN A 215 9.35 -1.99 27.48
CA GLN A 215 10.76 -1.91 27.09
C GLN A 215 11.16 -2.87 25.94
N HIS A 216 10.19 -3.54 25.34
CA HIS A 216 10.42 -4.30 24.12
C HIS A 216 10.54 -3.36 22.91
N GLN A 217 11.37 -3.73 21.94
CA GLN A 217 11.54 -2.98 20.70
C GLN A 217 11.36 -3.93 19.51
N ASP A 218 10.41 -3.61 18.65
CA ASP A 218 10.27 -4.20 17.32
C ASP A 218 10.98 -3.33 16.29
N ALA A 219 11.35 -3.93 15.17
CA ALA A 219 11.86 -3.19 14.03
C ALA A 219 11.11 -3.61 12.77
N ILE A 220 10.60 -2.62 12.04
CA ILE A 220 10.07 -2.82 10.71
C ILE A 220 11.24 -2.70 9.74
N GLY A 221 11.62 -3.81 9.12
CA GLY A 221 12.77 -3.85 8.23
C GLY A 221 12.50 -3.11 6.91
N ARG A 222 13.53 -2.44 6.40
CA ARG A 222 13.48 -1.77 5.10
C ARG A 222 13.10 -2.73 3.98
N GLN A 223 12.34 -2.23 3.02
CA GLN A 223 11.90 -3.01 1.87
C GLN A 223 12.02 -2.18 0.59
N LEU A 224 12.39 -2.83 -0.49
CA LEU A 224 12.37 -2.27 -1.83
C LEU A 224 11.33 -3.02 -2.67
N THR A 225 10.42 -2.27 -3.26
CA THR A 225 9.50 -2.77 -4.28
C THR A 225 9.81 -2.07 -5.60
N PHE A 226 9.98 -2.86 -6.67
CA PHE A 226 10.12 -2.33 -8.02
C PHE A 226 9.14 -3.01 -8.96
N GLY A 227 8.76 -2.33 -10.01
CA GLY A 227 7.83 -2.90 -10.97
C GLY A 227 7.76 -2.13 -12.27
N TYR A 228 6.98 -2.69 -13.20
CA TYR A 228 6.64 -2.07 -14.45
C TYR A 228 5.18 -2.33 -14.80
N ALA A 229 4.63 -1.44 -15.62
CA ALA A 229 3.29 -1.62 -16.15
C ALA A 229 3.18 -1.13 -17.59
N ALA A 230 2.19 -1.65 -18.28
CA ALA A 230 1.77 -1.18 -19.61
C ALA A 230 0.26 -0.96 -19.57
N THR A 231 -0.16 0.24 -19.93
CA THR A 231 -1.56 0.65 -19.95
C THR A 231 -1.98 1.02 -21.36
N GLN A 232 -2.96 0.29 -21.88
CA GLN A 232 -3.56 0.56 -23.19
C GLN A 232 -4.92 1.22 -23.02
N ASN A 233 -5.10 2.42 -23.58
CA ASN A 233 -6.38 3.11 -23.62
C ASN A 233 -7.13 2.74 -24.91
N ILE A 234 -8.33 2.17 -24.78
CA ILE A 234 -9.18 1.77 -25.90
C ILE A 234 -10.25 2.85 -26.09
N LYS A 235 -9.92 3.86 -26.91
CA LYS A 235 -10.80 5.04 -27.11
C LYS A 235 -12.22 4.68 -27.56
N LYS A 236 -12.37 3.66 -28.43
CA LYS A 236 -13.67 3.27 -28.99
C LYS A 236 -14.70 2.88 -27.91
N TYR A 237 -14.23 2.30 -26.82
CA TYR A 237 -15.08 1.82 -25.72
C TYR A 237 -14.94 2.65 -24.44
N GLY A 238 -14.10 3.69 -24.45
CA GLY A 238 -13.77 4.43 -23.23
C GLY A 238 -13.10 3.56 -22.17
N SER A 239 -12.51 2.43 -22.56
CA SER A 239 -11.97 1.41 -21.65
C SER A 239 -10.45 1.51 -21.55
N LYS A 240 -9.90 0.96 -20.49
CA LYS A 240 -8.48 0.92 -20.20
C LYS A 240 -8.09 -0.50 -19.76
N ILE A 241 -7.03 -1.05 -20.33
CA ILE A 241 -6.43 -2.32 -19.93
C ILE A 241 -5.06 -2.01 -19.36
N THR A 242 -4.79 -2.45 -18.14
CA THR A 242 -3.48 -2.32 -17.49
C THR A 242 -2.95 -3.70 -17.16
N PHE A 243 -1.76 -4.01 -17.65
CA PHE A 243 -0.95 -5.13 -17.18
C PHE A 243 0.16 -4.58 -16.27
N SER A 244 0.37 -5.20 -15.11
CA SER A 244 1.41 -4.79 -14.19
C SER A 244 2.15 -5.98 -13.58
N LYS A 245 3.41 -5.76 -13.24
CA LYS A 245 4.23 -6.68 -12.46
C LYS A 245 5.01 -5.87 -11.43
N SER A 246 5.05 -6.34 -10.19
CA SER A 246 5.98 -5.85 -9.19
C SER A 246 6.75 -7.00 -8.53
N SER A 247 7.92 -6.68 -8.03
CA SER A 247 8.75 -7.56 -7.24
C SER A 247 9.18 -6.84 -5.99
N GLN A 248 9.07 -7.53 -4.87
CA GLN A 248 9.33 -7.01 -3.54
C GLN A 248 10.49 -7.78 -2.92
N THR A 249 11.44 -7.07 -2.35
CA THR A 249 12.62 -7.66 -1.73
C THR A 249 12.69 -7.23 -0.27
N ARG A 250 12.40 -8.16 0.63
CA ARG A 250 12.57 -7.97 2.08
C ARG A 250 13.31 -9.16 2.68
N TYR A 251 12.63 -10.28 2.81
CA TYR A 251 13.17 -11.55 3.29
C TYR A 251 13.33 -12.57 2.17
N ALA A 252 12.47 -12.46 1.15
CA ALA A 252 12.51 -13.24 -0.07
C ALA A 252 11.99 -12.39 -1.22
N ALA A 253 12.43 -12.68 -2.44
CA ALA A 253 11.89 -12.03 -3.62
C ALA A 253 10.50 -12.58 -3.92
N VAL A 254 9.48 -11.74 -3.78
CA VAL A 254 8.08 -12.06 -4.12
C VAL A 254 7.72 -11.28 -5.38
N SER A 255 7.19 -11.96 -6.40
CA SER A 255 6.70 -11.33 -7.62
C SER A 255 5.18 -11.35 -7.67
N GLN A 256 4.59 -10.22 -7.99
CA GLN A 256 3.15 -9.99 -8.09
C GLN A 256 2.81 -9.57 -9.52
N TYR A 257 1.69 -10.05 -10.05
CA TYR A 257 1.21 -9.76 -11.39
C TYR A 257 -0.23 -9.28 -11.31
N GLY A 258 -0.57 -8.27 -12.11
CA GLY A 258 -1.91 -7.75 -12.17
C GLY A 258 -2.37 -7.50 -13.60
N LEU A 259 -3.66 -7.75 -13.83
CA LEU A 259 -4.37 -7.37 -15.04
C LEU A 259 -5.66 -6.66 -14.62
N GLU A 260 -5.81 -5.42 -15.02
CA GLU A 260 -7.01 -4.61 -14.74
C GLU A 260 -7.67 -4.20 -16.06
N LEU A 261 -8.98 -4.38 -16.14
CA LEU A 261 -9.84 -3.84 -17.19
C LEU A 261 -10.79 -2.82 -16.59
N THR A 262 -10.59 -1.55 -16.90
CA THR A 262 -11.50 -0.47 -16.50
C THR A 262 -12.40 -0.11 -17.67
N ILE A 263 -13.72 -0.22 -17.51
CA ILE A 263 -14.73 0.19 -18.46
C ILE A 263 -15.38 1.46 -17.91
N LYS A 264 -15.35 2.55 -18.69
CA LYS A 264 -16.12 3.76 -18.35
C LYS A 264 -17.54 3.57 -18.84
N ASP A 265 -18.50 3.59 -17.94
CA ASP A 265 -19.91 3.76 -18.30
C ASP A 265 -20.09 5.11 -19.00
N ARG A 266 -20.91 5.09 -20.06
CA ARG A 266 -21.21 6.27 -20.90
C ARG A 266 -22.26 7.15 -20.24
#